data_a0c9ed466ac4f9d245769a761d9cc6ee
#
_entry.id   a0c9ed466ac4f9d245769a761d9cc6ee
#
_cell.length_a   1.000
_cell.length_b   1.000
_cell.length_c   1.000
_cell.angle_alpha   90.00
_cell.angle_beta   90.00
_cell.angle_gamma   90.00
#
_symmetry.space_group_name_H-M   'P 1'
#
loop_
_entity.id
_entity.type
_entity.pdbx_description
1 polymer ?
#
loop_
_entity_poly.entity_id
_entity_poly.type
_entity_poly.pdbx_seq_one_letter_code
_entity_poly.pdbx_strand_id
1 'polypeptide(L)'
;MVKILXNSDVKRIIAFIPKGHKHVRLYIELENEKFIFQEATIDAILRAYINIITHPTKKAVELVVTNVKEKKEGYADYQHLETSRSEEEIILEMEKIL
;
A
#
# COMPACT_ATOMS: atom_id res chain seq x y z
N MET A 1 -18.02 4.13 3.80
CA MET A 1 -17.72 5.42 3.14
C MET A 1 -16.22 5.59 3.01
N VAL A 2 -15.78 6.05 1.84
CA VAL A 2 -14.35 6.25 1.60
C VAL A 2 -13.95 7.68 1.95
N LYS A 3 -12.82 7.83 2.62
CA LYS A 3 -12.30 9.13 3.01
C LYS A 3 -11.13 9.49 2.08
N ILE A 4 -11.18 10.69 1.51
CA ILE A 4 -10.10 11.17 0.66
C ILE A 4 -9.22 12.07 1.52
N LEU A 5 -7.93 11.75 1.52
CA LEU A 5 -6.99 12.52 2.32
C LEU A 5 -6.21 13.45 1.42
N UNK A 6 -6.38 14.52 1.57
CA UNK A 6 -5.68 15.40 0.91
C UNK A 6 -4.40 15.47 1.57
N ASN A 7 -3.57 16.15 0.93
CA ASN A 7 -2.23 16.26 1.47
C ASN A 7 -2.18 16.99 2.81
N SER A 8 -3.00 18.01 2.95
CA SER A 8 -3.01 18.77 4.20
C SER A 8 -3.59 17.99 5.38
N ASP A 9 -4.24 16.87 5.11
CA ASP A 9 -4.77 16.05 6.19
C ASP A 9 -3.70 15.18 6.85
N VAL A 10 -2.62 14.94 6.16
CA VAL A 10 -1.52 14.12 6.70
C VAL A 10 -0.57 15.06 7.43
N LYS A 11 -0.66 15.05 8.76
CA LYS A 11 0.05 16.02 9.58
C LYS A 11 1.52 15.71 9.73
N ARG A 12 1.87 14.42 9.76
CA ARG A 12 3.25 14.04 10.02
C ARG A 12 3.50 12.63 9.52
N ILE A 13 4.67 12.41 8.96
CA ILE A 13 5.10 11.10 8.49
C ILE A 13 6.48 10.83 9.10
N ILE A 14 6.62 9.69 9.78
CA ILE A 14 7.91 9.31 10.35
C ILE A 14 8.26 7.91 9.87
N ALA A 15 9.40 7.79 9.25
CA ALA A 15 9.94 6.48 8.89
C ALA A 15 11.04 6.16 9.89
N PHE A 16 11.00 4.96 10.45
CA PHE A 16 11.98 4.60 11.47
C PHE A 16 12.17 3.10 11.52
N ILE A 17 13.27 2.69 12.12
CA ILE A 17 13.52 1.29 12.39
C ILE A 17 13.51 1.14 13.91
N PRO A 18 12.57 0.39 14.47
CA PRO A 18 12.50 0.23 15.91
C PRO A 18 13.78 -0.40 16.46
N LYS A 19 14.13 -0.02 17.69
CA LYS A 19 15.32 -0.56 18.31
C LYS A 19 15.24 -2.08 18.36
N GLY A 20 16.30 -2.74 17.94
CA GLY A 20 16.35 -4.19 17.94
C GLY A 20 15.67 -4.85 16.74
N HIS A 21 15.18 -4.07 15.81
CA HIS A 21 14.51 -4.59 14.61
C HIS A 21 15.33 -4.27 13.37
N LYS A 22 14.97 -4.92 12.28
CA LYS A 22 15.68 -4.74 11.02
C LYS A 22 14.86 -4.01 9.95
N HIS A 23 13.54 -3.96 10.13
CA HIS A 23 12.66 -3.49 9.07
C HIS A 23 12.06 -2.15 9.39
N VAL A 24 11.81 -1.38 8.35
CA VAL A 24 11.27 -0.04 8.48
C VAL A 24 9.81 -0.08 8.89
N ARG A 25 9.43 0.86 9.73
CA ARG A 25 8.03 1.16 10.04
C ARG A 25 7.73 2.55 9.54
N LEU A 26 6.48 2.79 9.18
CA LEU A 26 6.05 4.11 8.73
C LEU A 26 4.89 4.57 9.59
N TYR A 27 5.11 5.65 10.34
CA TYR A 27 4.09 6.23 11.18
C TYR A 27 3.44 7.38 10.42
N ILE A 28 2.11 7.36 10.35
CA ILE A 28 1.31 8.39 9.67
C ILE A 28 0.35 8.99 10.68
N GLU A 29 0.39 10.30 10.82
CA GLU A 29 -0.45 11.01 11.77
C GLU A 29 -1.45 11.89 11.05
N LEU A 30 -2.73 11.65 11.31
CA LEU A 30 -3.82 12.52 10.90
C LEU A 30 -4.29 13.28 12.13
N GLU A 31 -5.29 14.12 11.97
CA GLU A 31 -5.76 14.91 13.10
C GLU A 31 -6.31 14.03 14.23
N ASN A 32 -7.14 13.04 13.88
CA ASN A 32 -7.80 12.21 14.88
C ASN A 32 -7.41 10.74 14.81
N GLU A 33 -6.50 10.37 13.92
CA GLU A 33 -6.10 8.98 13.76
C GLU A 33 -4.61 8.88 13.56
N LYS A 34 -4.05 7.75 13.98
CA LYS A 34 -2.64 7.48 13.83
C LYS A 34 -2.47 6.04 13.37
N PHE A 35 -1.53 5.81 12.46
CA PHE A 35 -1.30 4.48 11.90
C PHE A 35 0.17 4.16 11.87
N ILE A 36 0.50 2.89 12.03
CA ILE A 36 1.84 2.40 11.77
C ILE A 36 1.73 1.29 10.73
N PHE A 37 2.44 1.46 9.62
CA PHE A 37 2.53 0.44 8.58
C PHE A 37 3.84 -0.31 8.73
N GLN A 38 3.77 -1.62 8.58
CA GLN A 38 4.97 -2.44 8.53
C GLN A 38 5.58 -2.37 7.13
N GLU A 39 6.83 -2.76 7.02
CA GLU A 39 7.57 -2.60 5.79
C GLU A 39 6.88 -3.28 4.59
N ALA A 40 6.28 -4.45 4.82
CA ALA A 40 5.62 -5.16 3.73
C ALA A 40 4.49 -4.34 3.12
N THR A 41 3.73 -3.63 3.96
CA THR A 41 2.65 -2.78 3.46
C THR A 41 3.21 -1.56 2.72
N ILE A 42 4.26 -0.97 3.28
CA ILE A 42 4.91 0.17 2.63
C ILE A 42 5.39 -0.24 1.24
N ASP A 43 6.01 -1.42 1.17
CA ASP A 43 6.52 -1.92 -0.09
C ASP A 43 5.39 -2.13 -1.10
N ALA A 44 4.27 -2.66 -0.65
CA ALA A 44 3.12 -2.89 -1.53
C ALA A 44 2.58 -1.57 -2.08
N ILE A 45 2.47 -0.56 -1.20
CA ILE A 45 1.99 0.75 -1.63
C ILE A 45 2.92 1.33 -2.69
N LEU A 46 4.23 1.24 -2.45
CA LEU A 46 5.20 1.76 -3.40
C LEU A 46 5.17 0.99 -4.72
N ARG A 47 5.03 -0.33 -4.65
CA ARG A 47 4.97 -1.12 -5.87
C ARG A 47 3.77 -0.73 -6.73
N ALA A 48 2.63 -0.54 -6.10
CA ALA A 48 1.43 -0.12 -6.83
C ALA A 48 1.64 1.24 -7.50
N TYR A 49 2.17 2.18 -6.74
CA TYR A 49 2.43 3.52 -7.24
C TYR A 49 3.41 3.52 -8.41
N ILE A 50 4.54 2.84 -8.23
CA ILE A 50 5.59 2.81 -9.25
C ILE A 50 5.08 2.12 -10.50
N ASN A 51 4.28 1.07 -10.33
CA ASN A 51 3.72 0.36 -11.46
C ASN A 51 2.94 1.30 -12.39
N ILE A 52 2.19 2.22 -11.80
CA ILE A 52 1.39 3.15 -12.59
C ILE A 52 2.27 4.22 -13.24
N ILE A 53 3.16 4.83 -12.46
CA ILE A 53 3.90 5.99 -13.01
C ILE A 53 4.97 5.59 -14.00
N THR A 54 5.38 4.32 -14.03
CA THR A 54 6.41 3.89 -14.97
C THR A 54 5.84 3.24 -16.23
N HIS A 55 4.53 3.07 -16.33
CA HIS A 55 3.90 2.50 -17.51
C HIS A 55 3.01 3.55 -18.16
N PRO A 56 3.35 3.96 -19.40
CA PRO A 56 2.63 5.08 -20.02
C PRO A 56 1.13 4.89 -20.14
N THR A 57 0.68 3.66 -20.36
CA THR A 57 -0.73 3.41 -20.61
C THR A 57 -1.46 2.73 -19.46
N LYS A 58 -0.75 2.33 -18.41
CA LYS A 58 -1.39 1.62 -17.31
C LYS A 58 -2.05 2.61 -16.36
N LYS A 59 -3.32 2.40 -16.06
CA LYS A 59 -4.10 3.33 -15.25
C LYS A 59 -4.55 2.76 -13.93
N ALA A 60 -4.46 1.43 -13.74
CA ALA A 60 -4.91 0.83 -12.49
C ALA A 60 -4.19 -0.48 -12.24
N VAL A 61 -3.99 -0.77 -10.98
CA VAL A 61 -3.44 -2.06 -10.54
C VAL A 61 -4.05 -2.35 -9.17
N GLU A 62 -4.35 -3.61 -8.93
CA GLU A 62 -4.91 -4.02 -7.64
C GLU A 62 -4.00 -5.06 -7.01
N LEU A 63 -3.64 -4.82 -5.76
CA LEU A 63 -2.90 -5.79 -4.96
C LEU A 63 -3.78 -6.21 -3.79
N VAL A 64 -3.85 -7.52 -3.54
CA VAL A 64 -4.65 -8.03 -2.43
C VAL A 64 -3.79 -8.88 -1.52
N VAL A 65 -4.14 -8.90 -0.25
CA VAL A 65 -3.39 -9.67 0.72
C VAL A 65 -3.57 -11.16 0.45
N THR A 66 -2.46 -11.89 0.46
CA THR A 66 -2.43 -13.31 0.11
C THR A 66 -1.50 -14.03 1.07
N ASN A 67 -1.95 -15.18 1.58
CA ASN A 67 -1.10 -16.03 2.40
C ASN A 67 -0.18 -16.82 1.49
N VAL A 68 1.11 -16.51 1.54
CA VAL A 68 2.09 -17.14 0.65
C VAL A 68 2.75 -18.30 1.39
N LYS A 69 2.48 -19.51 0.92
CA LYS A 69 3.02 -20.71 1.55
C LYS A 69 4.49 -20.92 1.23
N GLU A 70 4.87 -20.69 -0.02
CA GLU A 70 6.25 -20.84 -0.44
C GLU A 70 6.87 -19.49 -0.65
N LYS A 71 7.77 -19.15 0.23
CA LYS A 71 8.39 -17.84 0.21
C LYS A 71 9.84 -17.95 0.61
N LYS A 72 10.62 -16.93 0.28
CA LYS A 72 11.99 -16.86 0.74
C LYS A 72 12.03 -16.63 2.24
N GLU A 73 13.08 -17.17 2.86
CA GLU A 73 13.26 -16.98 4.28
C GLU A 73 13.34 -15.48 4.62
N GLY A 74 12.65 -15.10 5.67
CA GLY A 74 12.63 -13.71 6.09
C GLY A 74 11.49 -12.89 5.50
N TYR A 75 10.76 -13.45 4.55
CA TYR A 75 9.61 -12.76 3.97
C TYR A 75 8.38 -13.01 4.82
N ALA A 76 7.46 -12.05 4.80
CA ALA A 76 6.22 -12.16 5.55
C ALA A 76 5.33 -13.27 4.99
N ASP A 77 4.55 -13.89 5.87
CA ASP A 77 3.61 -14.91 5.44
C ASP A 77 2.49 -14.35 4.58
N TYR A 78 2.07 -13.13 4.87
CA TYR A 78 1.03 -12.45 4.10
C TYR A 78 1.68 -11.38 3.25
N GLN A 79 1.42 -11.45 1.95
CA GLN A 79 1.97 -10.50 1.00
C GLN A 79 0.86 -9.99 0.09
N HIS A 80 1.07 -8.82 -0.47
CA HIS A 80 0.12 -8.23 -1.40
C HIS A 80 0.52 -8.59 -2.81
N LEU A 81 -0.34 -9.33 -3.49
CA LEU A 81 -0.07 -9.79 -4.85
C LEU A 81 -1.07 -9.19 -5.82
N GLU A 82 -0.59 -8.98 -7.04
CA GLU A 82 -1.42 -8.39 -8.08
C GLU A 82 -2.52 -9.36 -8.51
N THR A 83 -3.72 -8.83 -8.66
CA THR A 83 -4.85 -9.63 -9.13
C THR A 83 -4.89 -9.65 -10.65
N SER A 84 -5.75 -10.52 -11.19
CA SER A 84 -5.93 -10.62 -12.63
C SER A 84 -7.07 -9.74 -13.15
N ARG A 85 -7.67 -8.92 -12.28
CA ARG A 85 -8.76 -8.05 -12.72
C ARG A 85 -8.26 -7.06 -13.75
N SER A 86 -9.13 -6.75 -14.71
CA SER A 86 -8.77 -5.80 -15.75
C SER A 86 -8.75 -4.38 -15.19
N GLU A 87 -8.02 -3.51 -15.89
CA GLU A 87 -7.98 -2.10 -15.50
C GLU A 87 -9.36 -1.49 -15.51
N GLU A 88 -10.17 -1.85 -16.50
CA GLU A 88 -11.52 -1.31 -16.60
C GLU A 88 -12.36 -1.67 -15.39
N GLU A 89 -12.27 -2.91 -14.96
CA GLU A 89 -13.02 -3.34 -13.77
C GLU A 89 -12.61 -2.56 -12.53
N ILE A 90 -11.30 -2.41 -12.35
CA ILE A 90 -10.77 -1.71 -11.18
C ILE A 90 -11.20 -0.25 -11.19
N ILE A 91 -11.02 0.42 -12.32
CA ILE A 91 -11.36 1.84 -12.43
C ILE A 91 -12.85 2.06 -12.20
N LEU A 92 -13.68 1.18 -12.79
CA LEU A 92 -15.12 1.30 -12.63
C LEU A 92 -15.51 1.24 -11.14
N GLU A 93 -14.92 0.30 -10.42
CA GLU A 93 -15.18 0.18 -8.99
C GLU A 93 -14.73 1.42 -8.22
N MET A 94 -13.55 1.92 -8.55
CA MET A 94 -13.03 3.07 -7.84
C MET A 94 -13.83 4.34 -8.13
N GLU A 95 -14.32 4.48 -9.33
CA GLU A 95 -15.14 5.65 -9.67
C GLU A 95 -16.45 5.65 -8.92
N LYS A 96 -16.99 4.47 -8.63
CA LYS A 96 -18.20 4.40 -7.82
C LYS A 96 -17.94 4.80 -6.36
N ILE A 97 -16.73 4.56 -5.89
CA ILE A 97 -16.37 4.87 -4.51
C ILE A 97 -16.06 6.36 -4.33
N LEU A 98 -15.46 6.97 -5.33
CA LEU A 98 -15.04 8.37 -5.22
C LEU A 98 -16.21 9.36 -5.13
#